data_47dce650ba9ae2bcfd45d65a447e6d43
#
_entry.id   47dce650ba9ae2bcfd45d65a447e6d43
#
_cell.length_a   1.000
_cell.length_b   1.000
_cell.length_c   1.000
_cell.angle_alpha   90.00
_cell.angle_beta   90.00
_cell.angle_gamma   90.00
#
_symmetry.space_group_name_H-M   'P 1'
#
loop_
_entity.id
_entity.type
_entity.pdbx_description
1 polymer ?
#
loop_
_entity_poly.entity_id
_entity_poly.type
_entity_poly.pdbx_seq_one_letter_code
_entity_poly.pdbx_strand_id
1 'polypeptide(L)'
;LFPDAKIRQEVSDRIGKEFIGTLEEDAIIYTMLDLEQFIGSKIDWVTGNTFDEVVTRKNGKTQLPTPMRRFCTVEMKIEPIFNFWKENIKEVVETRIGFRANETRRANTMIERCEPTNGVMTYKTIVGKSKNGKRNKWSEIPYQIPRFPLIEDNIYKDKIVEYWKDKPVKFAYMNNCVGCMHRNPLLLRRMFDKEPNKMNWFVETEKKAIQSYKNNAWRSDTTYEKIGNSLSQIELFDTDFNDCDSGYCGI
;
A
#
# COMPACT_ATOMS: atom_id res chain seq x y z
N LEU A 1 -3.84 -17.96 -4.13
CA LEU A 1 -5.27 -17.74 -3.88
C LEU A 1 -5.49 -17.58 -2.39
N PHE A 2 -6.33 -16.62 -1.97
CA PHE A 2 -6.72 -16.47 -0.57
C PHE A 2 -7.39 -17.77 -0.06
N PRO A 3 -6.98 -18.32 1.09
CA PRO A 3 -7.33 -19.69 1.45
C PRO A 3 -8.82 -19.89 1.78
N ASP A 4 -9.46 -18.92 2.46
CA ASP A 4 -10.86 -19.05 2.86
C ASP A 4 -11.82 -18.63 1.74
N ALA A 5 -12.57 -19.63 1.22
CA ALA A 5 -13.50 -19.40 0.12
C ALA A 5 -14.70 -18.52 0.49
N LYS A 6 -15.16 -18.56 1.76
CA LYS A 6 -16.29 -17.74 2.21
C LYS A 6 -15.89 -16.28 2.29
N ILE A 7 -14.71 -16.01 2.86
CA ILE A 7 -14.16 -14.66 2.95
C ILE A 7 -13.84 -14.12 1.55
N ARG A 8 -13.31 -14.97 0.65
CA ARG A 8 -13.12 -14.56 -0.75
C ARG A 8 -14.41 -14.07 -1.39
N GLN A 9 -15.49 -14.83 -1.22
CA GLN A 9 -16.79 -14.43 -1.76
C GLN A 9 -17.28 -13.14 -1.11
N GLU A 10 -17.22 -13.03 0.21
CA GLU A 10 -17.61 -11.82 0.94
C GLU A 10 -16.84 -10.58 0.48
N VAL A 11 -15.51 -10.68 0.35
CA VAL A 11 -14.70 -9.57 -0.16
C VAL A 11 -15.04 -9.25 -1.61
N SER A 12 -15.24 -10.28 -2.46
CA SER A 12 -15.65 -10.08 -3.86
C SER A 12 -16.96 -9.31 -3.96
N ASP A 13 -17.94 -9.64 -3.14
CA ASP A 13 -19.25 -8.98 -3.11
C ASP A 13 -19.12 -7.51 -2.66
N ARG A 14 -18.24 -7.24 -1.68
CA ARG A 14 -17.99 -5.87 -1.17
C ARG A 14 -17.30 -4.96 -2.18
N ILE A 15 -16.34 -5.49 -2.95
CA ILE A 15 -15.58 -4.72 -3.93
C ILE A 15 -16.17 -4.75 -5.33
N GLY A 16 -17.24 -5.53 -5.56
CA GLY A 16 -17.89 -5.69 -6.87
C GLY A 16 -16.98 -6.33 -7.95
N LYS A 17 -15.97 -7.10 -7.54
CA LYS A 17 -14.95 -7.71 -8.41
C LYS A 17 -14.47 -9.01 -7.78
N GLU A 18 -14.09 -10.00 -8.60
CA GLU A 18 -13.50 -11.22 -8.09
C GLU A 18 -12.25 -10.95 -7.26
N PHE A 19 -12.27 -11.37 -6.00
CA PHE A 19 -11.15 -11.29 -5.08
C PHE A 19 -10.40 -12.62 -5.05
N ILE A 20 -9.16 -12.62 -5.51
CA ILE A 20 -8.30 -13.81 -5.52
C ILE A 20 -7.25 -13.82 -4.41
N GLY A 21 -7.04 -12.70 -3.74
CA GLY A 21 -6.04 -12.46 -2.71
C GLY A 21 -5.25 -11.18 -2.93
N THR A 22 -4.31 -10.92 -2.04
CA THR A 22 -3.40 -9.76 -2.11
C THR A 22 -1.95 -10.21 -2.01
N LEU A 23 -1.01 -9.32 -2.34
CA LEU A 23 0.42 -9.51 -2.04
C LEU A 23 0.80 -8.98 -0.63
N GLU A 24 -0.19 -8.65 0.19
CA GLU A 24 -0.04 -8.41 1.62
C GLU A 24 -0.30 -9.73 2.38
N GLU A 25 -0.04 -9.78 3.68
CA GLU A 25 -0.41 -10.95 4.49
C GLU A 25 -1.94 -11.12 4.52
N ASP A 26 -2.40 -12.36 4.42
CA ASP A 26 -3.84 -12.67 4.46
C ASP A 26 -4.50 -12.23 5.78
N ALA A 27 -3.73 -12.16 6.86
CA ALA A 27 -4.16 -11.64 8.15
C ALA A 27 -4.74 -10.22 8.09
N ILE A 28 -4.35 -9.39 7.12
CA ILE A 28 -4.89 -8.03 6.95
C ILE A 28 -6.39 -8.06 6.64
N ILE A 29 -6.84 -9.01 5.83
CA ILE A 29 -8.28 -9.17 5.51
C ILE A 29 -9.08 -9.49 6.77
N TYR A 30 -8.58 -10.44 7.57
CA TYR A 30 -9.21 -10.78 8.86
C TYR A 30 -9.18 -9.59 9.82
N THR A 31 -8.07 -8.86 9.90
CA THR A 31 -7.96 -7.64 10.72
C THR A 31 -9.05 -6.63 10.38
N MET A 32 -9.34 -6.42 9.09
CA MET A 32 -10.37 -5.46 8.66
C MET A 32 -11.77 -5.92 9.04
N LEU A 33 -12.07 -7.23 8.94
CA LEU A 33 -13.36 -7.80 9.35
C LEU A 33 -13.54 -7.76 10.88
N ASP A 34 -12.51 -8.12 11.64
CA ASP A 34 -12.50 -8.03 13.10
C ASP A 34 -12.69 -6.57 13.56
N LEU A 35 -12.04 -5.63 12.85
CA LEU A 35 -12.15 -4.20 13.14
C LEU A 35 -13.57 -3.69 12.92
N GLU A 36 -14.26 -4.08 11.85
CA GLU A 36 -15.68 -3.75 11.61
C GLU A 36 -16.56 -4.20 12.77
N GLN A 37 -16.35 -5.43 13.23
CA GLN A 37 -17.12 -5.97 14.38
C GLN A 37 -16.80 -5.19 15.66
N PHE A 38 -15.53 -4.87 15.88
CA PHE A 38 -15.08 -4.16 17.07
C PHE A 38 -15.63 -2.73 17.15
N ILE A 39 -15.61 -1.99 16.02
CA ILE A 39 -16.13 -0.61 15.99
C ILE A 39 -17.65 -0.54 15.81
N GLY A 40 -18.32 -1.64 15.49
CA GLY A 40 -19.75 -1.70 15.21
C GLY A 40 -20.19 -0.90 13.97
N SER A 41 -19.29 -0.69 13.02
CA SER A 41 -19.55 0.10 11.81
C SER A 41 -18.88 -0.54 10.59
N LYS A 42 -19.56 -0.53 9.46
CA LYS A 42 -19.01 -1.06 8.22
C LYS A 42 -17.86 -0.19 7.71
N ILE A 43 -16.87 -0.84 7.13
CA ILE A 43 -15.74 -0.22 6.43
C ILE A 43 -16.01 -0.33 4.93
N ASP A 44 -15.85 0.77 4.20
CA ASP A 44 -15.94 0.76 2.74
C ASP A 44 -14.65 0.18 2.14
N TRP A 45 -14.82 -0.89 1.36
CA TRP A 45 -13.71 -1.57 0.73
C TRP A 45 -13.52 -1.05 -0.69
N VAL A 46 -12.34 -0.50 -0.94
CA VAL A 46 -11.97 0.10 -2.22
C VAL A 46 -10.88 -0.72 -2.87
N THR A 47 -11.03 -1.01 -4.16
CA THR A 47 -10.04 -1.76 -4.94
C THR A 47 -9.56 -0.97 -6.15
N GLY A 48 -8.30 -1.15 -6.50
CA GLY A 48 -7.69 -0.63 -7.72
C GLY A 48 -7.27 -1.73 -8.68
N ASN A 49 -6.26 -1.44 -9.49
CA ASN A 49 -5.62 -2.41 -10.34
C ASN A 49 -4.93 -3.50 -9.52
N THR A 50 -4.88 -4.70 -10.05
CA THR A 50 -4.05 -5.78 -9.50
C THR A 50 -2.57 -5.45 -9.70
N PHE A 51 -1.69 -6.08 -8.90
CA PHE A 51 -0.26 -5.83 -9.06
C PHE A 51 0.26 -6.29 -10.44
N ASP A 52 -0.31 -7.36 -10.99
CA ASP A 52 0.01 -7.82 -12.35
C ASP A 52 -0.35 -6.77 -13.40
N GLU A 53 -1.51 -6.15 -13.29
CA GLU A 53 -1.91 -5.03 -14.18
C GLU A 53 -0.97 -3.84 -14.05
N VAL A 54 -0.57 -3.51 -12.82
CA VAL A 54 0.32 -2.38 -12.53
C VAL A 54 1.72 -2.57 -13.11
N VAL A 55 2.29 -3.78 -13.02
CA VAL A 55 3.65 -4.04 -13.54
C VAL A 55 3.68 -4.38 -15.03
N THR A 56 2.54 -4.77 -15.62
CA THR A 56 2.45 -5.11 -17.04
C THR A 56 2.12 -3.87 -17.87
N ARG A 57 3.02 -3.45 -18.72
CA ARG A 57 2.82 -2.30 -19.60
C ARG A 57 2.00 -2.67 -20.85
N LYS A 58 1.38 -1.67 -21.50
CA LYS A 58 0.53 -1.85 -22.70
C LYS A 58 1.23 -2.61 -23.84
N ASN A 59 2.55 -2.61 -23.90
CA ASN A 59 3.35 -3.35 -24.87
C ASN A 59 3.69 -4.78 -24.42
N GLY A 60 3.07 -5.28 -23.36
CA GLY A 60 3.31 -6.61 -22.78
C GLY A 60 4.61 -6.75 -21.98
N LYS A 61 5.42 -5.69 -21.86
CA LYS A 61 6.66 -5.72 -21.10
C LYS A 61 6.40 -5.49 -19.61
N THR A 62 7.20 -6.14 -18.76
CA THR A 62 7.13 -5.98 -17.32
C THR A 62 8.03 -4.83 -16.86
N GLN A 63 7.47 -3.89 -16.10
CA GLN A 63 8.22 -2.78 -15.49
C GLN A 63 7.92 -2.72 -13.99
N LEU A 64 8.95 -2.81 -13.16
CA LEU A 64 8.80 -2.78 -11.71
C LEU A 64 8.75 -1.34 -11.18
N PRO A 65 7.99 -1.09 -10.11
CA PRO A 65 8.16 0.12 -9.33
C PRO A 65 9.53 0.12 -8.65
N THR A 66 10.06 1.31 -8.44
CA THR A 66 11.34 1.52 -7.75
C THR A 66 11.15 2.48 -6.58
N PRO A 67 12.10 2.60 -5.64
CA PRO A 67 12.03 3.59 -4.57
C PRO A 67 11.75 5.02 -5.05
N MET A 68 12.23 5.37 -6.26
CA MET A 68 12.03 6.69 -6.87
C MET A 68 10.71 6.80 -7.67
N ARG A 69 10.16 5.71 -8.15
CA ARG A 69 8.95 5.67 -8.97
C ARG A 69 7.95 4.66 -8.42
N ARG A 70 7.21 5.07 -7.42
CA ARG A 70 6.23 4.23 -6.70
C ARG A 70 4.85 4.29 -7.36
N PHE A 71 4.76 4.00 -8.66
CA PHE A 71 3.48 3.99 -9.35
C PHE A 71 2.50 2.95 -8.79
N CYS A 72 2.98 1.87 -8.15
CA CYS A 72 2.14 0.93 -7.42
C CYS A 72 1.32 1.63 -6.31
N THR A 73 1.90 2.56 -5.57
CA THR A 73 1.16 3.33 -4.55
C THR A 73 0.07 4.19 -5.18
N VAL A 74 0.37 4.84 -6.30
CA VAL A 74 -0.59 5.70 -7.00
C VAL A 74 -1.74 4.87 -7.57
N GLU A 75 -1.43 3.85 -8.38
CA GLU A 75 -2.42 3.08 -9.13
C GLU A 75 -3.25 2.11 -8.26
N MET A 76 -2.68 1.63 -7.14
CA MET A 76 -3.37 0.65 -6.26
C MET A 76 -3.99 1.26 -5.00
N LYS A 77 -3.58 2.47 -4.59
CA LYS A 77 -4.07 3.09 -3.34
C LYS A 77 -4.65 4.48 -3.56
N ILE A 78 -3.88 5.43 -4.12
CA ILE A 78 -4.29 6.83 -4.20
C ILE A 78 -5.41 7.03 -5.23
N GLU A 79 -5.25 6.49 -6.42
CA GLU A 79 -6.25 6.60 -7.49
C GLU A 79 -7.58 5.95 -7.12
N PRO A 80 -7.63 4.73 -6.56
CA PRO A 80 -8.87 4.14 -6.07
C PRO A 80 -9.58 4.98 -5.01
N ILE A 81 -8.85 5.52 -4.03
CA ILE A 81 -9.41 6.42 -3.00
C ILE A 81 -9.99 7.69 -3.63
N PHE A 82 -9.28 8.30 -4.57
CA PHE A 82 -9.77 9.47 -5.28
C PHE A 82 -11.01 9.16 -6.11
N ASN A 83 -11.06 8.01 -6.82
CA ASN A 83 -12.22 7.60 -7.60
C ASN A 83 -13.43 7.34 -6.69
N PHE A 84 -13.25 6.66 -5.56
CA PHE A 84 -14.30 6.48 -4.55
C PHE A 84 -14.84 7.82 -4.04
N TRP A 85 -13.96 8.76 -3.71
CA TRP A 85 -14.35 10.11 -3.31
C TRP A 85 -15.15 10.83 -4.42
N LYS A 86 -14.66 10.76 -5.66
CA LYS A 86 -15.28 11.40 -6.81
C LYS A 86 -16.69 10.87 -7.11
N GLU A 87 -16.92 9.60 -6.86
CA GLU A 87 -18.21 8.94 -7.13
C GLU A 87 -19.20 9.16 -5.97
N ASN A 88 -18.73 9.08 -4.74
CA ASN A 88 -19.61 8.98 -3.58
C ASN A 88 -19.69 10.27 -2.74
N ILE A 89 -18.62 11.07 -2.66
CA ILE A 89 -18.54 12.22 -1.75
C ILE A 89 -18.66 13.54 -2.50
N LYS A 90 -17.78 13.80 -3.48
CA LYS A 90 -17.77 14.96 -4.41
C LYS A 90 -17.42 16.32 -3.80
N GLU A 91 -17.38 16.46 -2.52
CA GLU A 91 -16.99 17.68 -1.80
C GLU A 91 -15.66 17.51 -1.06
N VAL A 92 -14.96 18.61 -0.80
CA VAL A 92 -13.71 18.54 -0.04
C VAL A 92 -14.01 18.12 1.39
N VAL A 93 -13.37 17.04 1.84
CA VAL A 93 -13.59 16.47 3.17
C VAL A 93 -12.32 16.45 4.01
N GLU A 94 -12.47 16.55 5.30
CA GLU A 94 -11.38 16.31 6.24
C GLU A 94 -11.09 14.81 6.32
N THR A 95 -9.83 14.42 6.07
CA THR A 95 -9.38 13.03 6.11
C THR A 95 -8.38 12.83 7.25
N ARG A 96 -8.72 11.95 8.18
CA ARG A 96 -7.85 11.58 9.31
C ARG A 96 -6.90 10.48 8.89
N ILE A 97 -5.59 10.77 8.94
CA ILE A 97 -4.53 9.88 8.50
C ILE A 97 -3.78 9.36 9.73
N GLY A 98 -3.66 8.04 9.85
CA GLY A 98 -3.09 7.38 11.02
C GLY A 98 -1.55 7.39 11.06
N PHE A 99 -0.91 8.54 10.79
CA PHE A 99 0.54 8.68 11.02
C PHE A 99 0.79 8.84 12.51
N ARG A 100 1.73 8.03 13.03
CA ARG A 100 2.12 8.04 14.44
C ARG A 100 2.99 9.25 14.78
N ALA A 101 3.15 9.54 16.06
CA ALA A 101 3.90 10.69 16.54
C ALA A 101 5.35 10.75 16.03
N ASN A 102 5.99 9.61 15.77
CA ASN A 102 7.34 9.54 15.19
C ASN A 102 7.38 9.69 13.64
N GLU A 103 6.23 9.81 12.98
CA GLU A 103 6.14 9.93 11.51
C GLU A 103 5.90 11.39 11.05
N THR A 104 6.29 12.38 11.86
CA THR A 104 6.11 13.82 11.59
C THR A 104 6.68 14.25 10.24
N ARG A 105 7.79 13.66 9.79
CA ARG A 105 8.38 13.95 8.48
C ARG A 105 7.41 13.64 7.34
N ARG A 106 6.64 12.54 7.45
CA ARG A 106 5.64 12.17 6.43
C ARG A 106 4.48 13.16 6.42
N ALA A 107 4.00 13.54 7.60
CA ALA A 107 2.94 14.53 7.75
C ALA A 107 3.38 15.89 7.18
N ASN A 108 4.58 16.36 7.53
CA ASN A 108 5.11 17.62 7.03
C ASN A 108 5.24 17.63 5.50
N THR A 109 5.76 16.56 4.90
CA THR A 109 5.82 16.44 3.43
C THR A 109 4.43 16.50 2.78
N MET A 110 3.41 15.96 3.44
CA MET A 110 2.03 16.04 2.95
C MET A 110 1.47 17.46 3.11
N ILE A 111 1.70 18.12 4.24
CA ILE A 111 1.31 19.51 4.50
C ILE A 111 1.95 20.44 3.47
N GLU A 112 3.27 20.35 3.25
CA GLU A 112 4.00 21.14 2.26
C GLU A 112 3.41 21.03 0.85
N ARG A 113 2.96 19.82 0.46
CA ARG A 113 2.27 19.62 -0.83
C ARG A 113 0.90 20.30 -0.91
N CYS A 114 0.25 20.52 0.22
CA CYS A 114 -1.05 21.18 0.29
C CYS A 114 -0.94 22.71 0.43
N GLU A 115 0.25 23.27 0.73
CA GLU A 115 0.44 24.72 0.89
C GLU A 115 -0.03 25.53 -0.33
N PRO A 116 0.30 25.14 -1.60
CA PRO A 116 -0.13 25.89 -2.78
C PRO A 116 -1.66 25.98 -2.95
N THR A 117 -2.40 25.10 -2.27
CA THR A 117 -3.85 24.94 -2.35
C THR A 117 -4.54 25.23 -1.01
N ASN A 118 -3.94 26.06 -0.16
CA ASN A 118 -4.46 26.47 1.15
C ASN A 118 -4.80 25.27 2.07
N GLY A 119 -3.93 24.27 2.11
CA GLY A 119 -4.08 23.09 2.97
C GLY A 119 -4.96 21.98 2.37
N VAL A 120 -5.41 22.12 1.12
CA VAL A 120 -6.23 21.10 0.45
C VAL A 120 -5.35 20.23 -0.46
N MET A 121 -5.44 18.92 -0.31
CA MET A 121 -4.78 17.98 -1.20
C MET A 121 -5.52 17.88 -2.52
N THR A 122 -4.76 17.89 -3.62
CA THR A 122 -5.27 17.76 -4.98
C THR A 122 -4.84 16.44 -5.61
N TYR A 123 -5.65 15.95 -6.55
CA TYR A 123 -5.30 14.81 -7.40
C TYR A 123 -5.34 15.22 -8.86
N LYS A 124 -4.25 14.97 -9.58
CA LYS A 124 -4.12 15.29 -11.00
C LYS A 124 -4.78 14.20 -11.84
N THR A 125 -5.87 14.52 -12.49
CA THR A 125 -6.66 13.57 -13.31
C THR A 125 -7.06 14.15 -14.66
N ILE A 126 -7.51 13.26 -15.56
CA ILE A 126 -8.01 13.64 -16.87
C ILE A 126 -9.47 14.09 -16.71
N VAL A 127 -9.74 15.34 -17.05
CA VAL A 127 -11.11 15.93 -17.01
C VAL A 127 -11.78 16.01 -18.38
N GLY A 128 -11.11 15.55 -19.42
CA GLY A 128 -11.66 15.58 -20.79
C GLY A 128 -10.57 15.48 -21.85
N LYS A 129 -10.93 15.85 -23.08
CA LYS A 129 -9.98 15.94 -24.19
C LYS A 129 -9.88 17.38 -24.71
N SER A 130 -8.78 17.69 -25.39
CA SER A 130 -8.61 18.96 -26.11
C SER A 130 -9.66 19.10 -27.23
N LYS A 131 -9.88 20.32 -27.68
CA LYS A 131 -10.90 20.64 -28.74
C LYS A 131 -10.78 19.77 -30.01
N ASN A 132 -9.54 19.31 -30.33
CA ASN A 132 -9.30 18.42 -31.47
C ASN A 132 -9.35 16.92 -31.12
N GLY A 133 -9.72 16.55 -29.89
CA GLY A 133 -9.82 15.17 -29.38
C GLY A 133 -8.50 14.40 -29.21
N LYS A 134 -7.36 14.96 -29.63
CA LYS A 134 -6.06 14.24 -29.70
C LYS A 134 -5.29 14.20 -28.39
N ARG A 135 -5.50 15.16 -27.49
CA ARG A 135 -4.75 15.25 -26.22
C ARG A 135 -5.69 15.24 -25.03
N ASN A 136 -5.29 14.58 -23.95
CA ASN A 136 -6.00 14.62 -22.69
C ASN A 136 -5.85 15.99 -22.04
N LYS A 137 -6.96 16.51 -21.51
CA LYS A 137 -6.96 17.71 -20.66
C LYS A 137 -6.83 17.25 -19.21
N TRP A 138 -5.75 17.66 -18.57
CA TRP A 138 -5.46 17.39 -17.18
C TRP A 138 -5.91 18.53 -16.29
N SER A 139 -6.41 18.23 -15.11
CA SER A 139 -6.71 19.20 -14.07
C SER A 139 -6.34 18.62 -12.71
N GLU A 140 -6.01 19.47 -11.77
CA GLU A 140 -5.86 19.14 -10.36
C GLU A 140 -7.20 19.38 -9.67
N ILE A 141 -7.75 18.34 -9.07
CA ILE A 141 -9.04 18.37 -8.39
C ILE A 141 -8.77 18.34 -6.88
N PRO A 142 -9.20 19.36 -6.13
CA PRO A 142 -9.14 19.36 -4.68
C PRO A 142 -10.14 18.35 -4.11
N TYR A 143 -9.71 17.54 -3.11
CA TYR A 143 -10.59 16.47 -2.62
C TYR A 143 -10.52 16.23 -1.11
N GLN A 144 -9.39 16.51 -0.45
CA GLN A 144 -9.30 16.25 0.99
C GLN A 144 -8.39 17.23 1.73
N ILE A 145 -8.66 17.44 3.02
CA ILE A 145 -7.82 18.17 3.96
C ILE A 145 -7.21 17.14 4.92
N PRO A 146 -5.90 16.89 4.87
CA PRO A 146 -5.27 15.91 5.74
C PRO A 146 -5.21 16.37 7.20
N ARG A 147 -5.50 15.46 8.15
CA ARG A 147 -5.35 15.63 9.59
C ARG A 147 -4.59 14.45 10.17
N PHE A 148 -3.84 14.68 11.22
CA PHE A 148 -2.93 13.69 11.81
C PHE A 148 -3.17 13.53 13.31
N PRO A 149 -4.33 13.00 13.74
CA PRO A 149 -4.73 12.99 15.15
C PRO A 149 -3.73 12.25 16.05
N LEU A 150 -3.11 11.16 15.56
CA LEU A 150 -2.13 10.43 16.37
C LEU A 150 -0.84 11.24 16.62
N ILE A 151 -0.48 12.15 15.72
CA ILE A 151 0.64 13.09 15.92
C ILE A 151 0.24 14.17 16.93
N GLU A 152 -0.95 14.73 16.74
CA GLU A 152 -1.52 15.76 17.63
C GLU A 152 -1.61 15.27 19.09
N ASP A 153 -2.00 14.00 19.27
CA ASP A 153 -2.17 13.36 20.58
C ASP A 153 -0.88 12.68 21.11
N ASN A 154 0.25 12.80 20.42
CA ASN A 154 1.52 12.15 20.79
C ASN A 154 1.39 10.63 20.97
N ILE A 155 0.68 9.97 20.05
CA ILE A 155 0.49 8.50 20.06
C ILE A 155 1.61 7.82 19.29
N TYR A 156 2.44 7.06 20.01
CA TYR A 156 3.52 6.22 19.49
C TYR A 156 3.07 4.77 19.35
N LYS A 157 3.91 3.94 18.74
CA LYS A 157 3.62 2.52 18.50
C LYS A 157 3.34 1.72 19.76
N ASP A 158 4.09 1.96 20.83
CA ASP A 158 3.92 1.31 22.13
C ASP A 158 2.50 1.51 22.70
N LYS A 159 1.98 2.73 22.67
CA LYS A 159 0.60 3.03 23.07
C LYS A 159 -0.44 2.32 22.19
N ILE A 160 -0.18 2.21 20.89
CA ILE A 160 -1.05 1.48 19.96
C ILE A 160 -1.04 -0.02 20.31
N VAL A 161 0.13 -0.60 20.53
CA VAL A 161 0.28 -2.02 20.93
C VAL A 161 -0.41 -2.28 22.26
N GLU A 162 -0.20 -1.43 23.25
CA GLU A 162 -0.86 -1.51 24.56
C GLU A 162 -2.38 -1.43 24.42
N TYR A 163 -2.88 -0.50 23.63
CA TYR A 163 -4.33 -0.34 23.40
C TYR A 163 -4.97 -1.60 22.82
N TRP A 164 -4.29 -2.28 21.88
CA TRP A 164 -4.85 -3.44 21.19
C TRP A 164 -4.58 -4.78 21.87
N LYS A 165 -3.72 -4.82 22.89
CA LYS A 165 -3.24 -6.04 23.56
C LYS A 165 -4.36 -6.98 24.00
N ASP A 166 -5.42 -6.43 24.59
CA ASP A 166 -6.52 -7.20 25.16
C ASP A 166 -7.81 -7.10 24.32
N LYS A 167 -7.72 -6.66 23.07
CA LYS A 167 -8.85 -6.51 22.15
C LYS A 167 -8.93 -7.65 21.14
N PRO A 168 -10.12 -7.97 20.63
CA PRO A 168 -10.33 -9.11 19.73
C PRO A 168 -9.86 -8.85 18.28
N VAL A 169 -9.10 -7.82 18.03
CA VAL A 169 -8.55 -7.48 16.70
C VAL A 169 -7.09 -7.88 16.64
N LYS A 170 -6.75 -8.78 15.71
CA LYS A 170 -5.38 -9.25 15.49
C LYS A 170 -4.79 -8.56 14.26
N PHE A 171 -3.53 -8.14 14.37
CA PHE A 171 -2.82 -7.49 13.28
C PHE A 171 -1.85 -8.44 12.59
N ALA A 172 -1.66 -8.23 11.29
CA ALA A 172 -0.62 -8.89 10.52
C ALA A 172 0.77 -8.56 11.05
N TYR A 173 1.73 -9.44 10.80
CA TYR A 173 3.14 -9.21 11.13
C TYR A 173 3.70 -8.03 10.34
N MET A 174 3.28 -7.87 9.07
CA MET A 174 3.67 -6.76 8.19
C MET A 174 2.42 -6.10 7.59
N ASN A 175 2.33 -4.78 7.69
CA ASN A 175 1.18 -4.00 7.22
C ASN A 175 1.29 -3.49 5.77
N ASN A 176 2.12 -4.13 4.93
CA ASN A 176 2.32 -3.78 3.53
C ASN A 176 2.61 -5.04 2.73
N CYS A 177 2.78 -4.90 1.40
CA CYS A 177 3.18 -6.01 0.55
C CYS A 177 4.35 -6.78 1.15
N VAL A 178 4.25 -8.12 1.19
CA VAL A 178 5.26 -9.00 1.79
C VAL A 178 6.64 -8.82 1.14
N GLY A 179 6.67 -8.55 -0.16
CA GLY A 179 7.86 -8.25 -0.94
C GLY A 179 8.04 -6.75 -1.23
N CYS A 180 7.73 -5.84 -0.32
CA CYS A 180 7.96 -4.42 -0.56
C CYS A 180 9.46 -4.08 -0.63
N MET A 181 9.89 -3.43 -1.70
CA MET A 181 11.31 -3.08 -1.97
C MET A 181 11.95 -2.15 -0.94
N HIS A 182 11.13 -1.46 -0.15
CA HIS A 182 11.62 -0.59 0.94
C HIS A 182 11.99 -1.35 2.21
N ARG A 183 11.71 -2.64 2.26
CA ARG A 183 11.99 -3.45 3.43
C ARG A 183 13.46 -3.84 3.55
N ASN A 184 13.89 -4.03 4.79
CA ASN A 184 15.18 -4.62 5.08
C ASN A 184 15.28 -6.01 4.44
N PRO A 185 16.42 -6.38 3.81
CA PRO A 185 16.62 -7.71 3.22
C PRO A 185 16.38 -8.87 4.19
N LEU A 186 16.67 -8.71 5.48
CA LEU A 186 16.41 -9.73 6.50
C LEU A 186 14.90 -9.98 6.68
N LEU A 187 14.08 -8.92 6.68
CA LEU A 187 12.63 -9.07 6.71
C LEU A 187 12.09 -9.74 5.44
N LEU A 188 12.62 -9.34 4.27
CA LEU A 188 12.26 -10.00 3.01
C LEU A 188 12.62 -11.48 3.06
N ARG A 189 13.80 -11.84 3.61
CA ARG A 189 14.20 -13.25 3.78
C ARG A 189 13.21 -14.03 4.66
N ARG A 190 12.77 -13.44 5.78
CA ARG A 190 11.74 -14.05 6.64
C ARG A 190 10.41 -14.26 5.90
N MET A 191 10.06 -13.37 4.98
CA MET A 191 8.83 -13.53 4.18
C MET A 191 8.89 -14.71 3.23
N PHE A 192 10.08 -15.10 2.75
CA PHE A 192 10.22 -16.36 1.99
C PHE A 192 9.84 -17.59 2.80
N ASP A 193 10.04 -17.56 4.12
CA ASP A 193 9.64 -18.66 4.99
C ASP A 193 8.15 -18.59 5.38
N LYS A 194 7.59 -17.39 5.57
CA LYS A 194 6.20 -17.19 5.98
C LYS A 194 5.20 -17.21 4.82
N GLU A 195 5.56 -16.61 3.70
CA GLU A 195 4.69 -16.37 2.54
C GLU A 195 5.37 -16.80 1.23
N PRO A 196 5.85 -18.07 1.13
CA PRO A 196 6.69 -18.52 0.03
C PRO A 196 6.04 -18.32 -1.34
N ASN A 197 4.73 -18.55 -1.46
CA ASN A 197 4.02 -18.41 -2.73
C ASN A 197 3.97 -16.94 -3.20
N LYS A 198 3.73 -16.01 -2.28
CA LYS A 198 3.71 -14.58 -2.61
C LYS A 198 5.11 -14.09 -2.93
N MET A 199 6.12 -14.51 -2.15
CA MET A 199 7.51 -14.14 -2.44
C MET A 199 8.01 -14.72 -3.77
N ASN A 200 7.60 -15.93 -4.14
CA ASN A 200 7.90 -16.51 -5.46
C ASN A 200 7.33 -15.65 -6.60
N TRP A 201 6.13 -15.09 -6.44
CA TRP A 201 5.56 -14.16 -7.41
C TRP A 201 6.50 -12.94 -7.63
N PHE A 202 7.07 -12.37 -6.55
CA PHE A 202 8.03 -11.27 -6.67
C PHE A 202 9.30 -11.68 -7.42
N VAL A 203 9.83 -12.89 -7.17
CA VAL A 203 11.00 -13.44 -7.88
C VAL A 203 10.72 -13.60 -9.37
N GLU A 204 9.62 -14.25 -9.72
CA GLU A 204 9.27 -14.49 -11.11
C GLU A 204 8.94 -13.20 -11.87
N THR A 205 8.30 -12.25 -11.21
CA THR A 205 8.04 -10.93 -11.79
C THR A 205 9.33 -10.14 -12.01
N GLU A 206 10.31 -10.23 -11.10
CA GLU A 206 11.64 -9.62 -11.26
C GLU A 206 12.38 -10.23 -12.45
N LYS A 207 12.36 -11.56 -12.62
CA LYS A 207 12.96 -12.23 -13.78
C LYS A 207 12.36 -11.75 -15.10
N LYS A 208 11.03 -11.67 -15.20
CA LYS A 208 10.34 -11.12 -16.39
C LYS A 208 10.72 -9.66 -16.65
N ALA A 209 10.86 -8.87 -15.59
CA ALA A 209 11.21 -7.47 -15.68
C ALA A 209 12.65 -7.26 -16.18
N ILE A 210 13.61 -8.04 -15.69
CA ILE A 210 14.99 -8.01 -16.14
C ILE A 210 15.11 -8.43 -17.61
N GLN A 211 14.33 -9.41 -18.04
CA GLN A 211 14.24 -9.79 -19.46
C GLN A 211 13.63 -8.67 -20.33
N SER A 212 12.67 -7.92 -19.78
CA SER A 212 12.01 -6.83 -20.50
C SER A 212 12.87 -5.58 -20.64
N TYR A 213 13.64 -5.25 -19.60
CA TYR A 213 14.48 -4.07 -19.55
C TYR A 213 15.72 -4.33 -18.69
N LYS A 214 16.90 -3.99 -19.18
CA LYS A 214 18.16 -4.08 -18.42
C LYS A 214 18.06 -3.27 -17.11
N ASN A 215 18.54 -3.84 -16.02
CA ASN A 215 18.54 -3.24 -14.67
C ASN A 215 17.13 -2.94 -14.08
N ASN A 216 16.12 -3.66 -14.49
CA ASN A 216 14.76 -3.53 -13.97
C ASN A 216 14.52 -4.56 -12.85
N ALA A 217 15.10 -4.36 -11.69
CA ALA A 217 14.94 -5.15 -10.48
C ALA A 217 14.18 -4.36 -9.40
N TRP A 218 13.63 -5.04 -8.39
CA TRP A 218 12.97 -4.39 -7.25
C TRP A 218 13.94 -3.51 -6.46
N ARG A 219 15.19 -3.97 -6.37
CA ARG A 219 16.26 -3.31 -5.62
C ARG A 219 17.48 -3.16 -6.52
N SER A 220 18.27 -2.11 -6.28
CA SER A 220 19.50 -1.85 -7.03
C SER A 220 20.71 -2.65 -6.51
N ASP A 221 20.64 -3.11 -5.26
CA ASP A 221 21.75 -3.74 -4.53
C ASP A 221 21.70 -5.27 -4.58
N THR A 222 20.53 -5.88 -4.80
CA THR A 222 20.39 -7.34 -4.80
C THR A 222 19.09 -7.75 -5.51
N THR A 223 18.97 -9.02 -5.90
CA THR A 223 17.73 -9.60 -6.44
C THR A 223 16.97 -10.38 -5.35
N TYR A 224 15.65 -10.53 -5.54
CA TYR A 224 14.84 -11.30 -4.59
C TYR A 224 15.20 -12.77 -4.57
N GLU A 225 15.62 -13.35 -5.70
CA GLU A 225 16.15 -14.72 -5.72
C GLU A 225 17.39 -14.89 -4.83
N LYS A 226 18.32 -13.91 -4.85
CA LYS A 226 19.49 -13.93 -3.97
C LYS A 226 19.10 -13.79 -2.49
N ILE A 227 18.13 -12.93 -2.18
CA ILE A 227 17.60 -12.80 -0.82
C ILE A 227 16.99 -14.12 -0.36
N GLY A 228 16.16 -14.76 -1.19
CA GLY A 228 15.51 -16.03 -0.86
C GLY A 228 16.50 -17.16 -0.61
N ASN A 229 17.62 -17.18 -1.32
CA ASN A 229 18.68 -18.18 -1.17
C ASN A 229 19.73 -17.84 -0.09
N SER A 230 19.65 -16.68 0.53
CA SER A 230 20.56 -16.32 1.63
C SER A 230 20.24 -17.09 2.90
N LEU A 231 21.25 -17.31 3.74
CA LEU A 231 21.03 -17.92 5.06
C LEU A 231 20.14 -17.01 5.91
N SER A 232 19.14 -17.60 6.56
CA SER A 232 18.33 -16.90 7.54
C SER A 232 19.19 -16.64 8.79
N GLN A 233 19.59 -15.39 9.01
CA GLN A 233 20.28 -15.03 10.22
C GLN A 233 19.25 -14.88 11.34
N ILE A 234 19.39 -15.68 12.39
CA ILE A 234 18.59 -15.53 13.62
C ILE A 234 19.14 -14.30 14.34
N GLU A 235 18.38 -13.23 14.37
CA GLU A 235 18.75 -12.07 15.18
C GLU A 235 18.46 -12.32 16.65
N LEU A 236 19.44 -12.00 17.49
CA LEU A 236 19.34 -12.08 18.96
C LEU A 236 18.30 -11.10 19.54
N PHE A 237 17.93 -10.06 18.78
CA PHE A 237 17.01 -9.01 19.20
C PHE A 237 15.89 -8.83 18.17
N ASP A 238 14.73 -9.41 18.43
CA ASP A 238 13.57 -9.45 17.50
C ASP A 238 12.61 -8.26 17.68
N THR A 239 13.09 -7.11 18.12
CA THR A 239 12.18 -6.12 18.69
C THR A 239 11.71 -5.00 17.76
N ASP A 240 12.41 -4.66 16.66
CA ASP A 240 12.04 -3.42 15.94
C ASP A 240 11.95 -3.48 14.43
N PHE A 241 11.99 -4.66 13.81
CA PHE A 241 11.90 -4.78 12.35
C PHE A 241 10.49 -4.64 11.75
N ASN A 242 9.48 -4.51 12.59
CA ASN A 242 8.08 -4.38 12.15
C ASN A 242 7.71 -2.99 11.65
N ASP A 243 8.59 -2.02 11.80
CA ASP A 243 8.37 -0.69 11.31
C ASP A 243 8.87 -0.51 9.87
N CYS A 244 8.06 0.12 9.08
CA CYS A 244 8.50 0.72 7.84
C CYS A 244 9.31 1.98 8.18
N ASP A 245 10.49 1.80 8.80
CA ASP A 245 11.33 2.87 9.33
C ASP A 245 11.85 3.84 8.27
N SER A 246 11.77 3.45 7.00
CA SER A 246 12.18 4.31 5.92
C SER A 246 11.22 5.47 5.64
N GLY A 247 10.06 5.54 6.31
CA GLY A 247 9.06 6.61 6.12
C GLY A 247 8.52 6.74 4.69
N TYR A 248 8.84 5.79 3.82
CA TYR A 248 8.55 5.85 2.39
C TYR A 248 7.30 5.06 1.96
N CYS A 249 6.62 4.40 2.88
CA CYS A 249 5.36 3.73 2.57
C CYS A 249 4.19 4.71 2.65
N GLY A 250 3.87 5.30 1.55
CA GLY A 250 2.69 6.15 1.41
C GLY A 250 3.02 7.57 0.99
N ILE A 251 2.49 7.91 -0.16
CA ILE A 251 2.27 9.21 -0.79
C ILE A 251 3.51 9.87 -1.33
#